data_384239a2b773291fdaccc23aa0a5f0ce
#
_entry.id   384239a2b773291fdaccc23aa0a5f0ce
#
_cell.length_a   1.000
_cell.length_b   1.000
_cell.length_c   1.000
_cell.angle_alpha   90.00
_cell.angle_beta   90.00
_cell.angle_gamma   90.00
#
_symmetry.space_group_name_H-M   'P 1'
#
loop_
_entity.id
_entity.type
_entity.pdbx_description
1 polymer ?
#
loop_
_entity_poly.entity_id
_entity_poly.type
_entity_poly.pdbx_seq_one_letter_code
_entity_poly.pdbx_strand_id
1 'polypeptide(L)'
;MLLTVYSKKHCPFCDRAKALLTNKDIQFEEVKIDEDTTAREFIMEQGHRTVPQIYFEGKLFVEGGFQGLSKLSTDEIRTRMGLTDNLGTL
;
A
#
# COMPACT_ATOMS: atom_id res chain seq x y z
N MET A 1 3.35 -5.64 11.56
CA MET A 1 2.25 -5.24 10.69
C MET A 1 2.79 -4.58 9.46
N LEU A 2 2.39 -5.06 8.32
CA LEU A 2 2.91 -4.61 7.05
C LEU A 2 1.81 -3.97 6.22
N LEU A 3 2.21 -3.00 5.41
CA LEU A 3 1.33 -2.58 4.32
C LEU A 3 1.27 -3.69 3.29
N THR A 4 0.15 -3.78 2.60
CA THR A 4 0.00 -4.71 1.50
C THR A 4 -0.13 -3.91 0.21
N VAL A 5 0.73 -4.20 -0.76
CA VAL A 5 0.68 -3.57 -2.07
C VAL A 5 0.11 -4.58 -3.05
N TYR A 6 -1.10 -4.35 -3.51
CA TYR A 6 -1.70 -5.18 -4.55
C TYR A 6 -1.19 -4.68 -5.89
N SER A 7 -0.59 -5.57 -6.66
CA SER A 7 0.10 -5.22 -7.89
C SER A 7 -0.17 -6.24 -8.97
N LYS A 8 0.45 -6.06 -10.14
CA LYS A 8 0.44 -7.04 -11.22
C LYS A 8 1.67 -6.85 -12.06
N LYS A 9 1.92 -7.79 -12.99
CA LYS A 9 3.03 -7.66 -13.93
C LYS A 9 2.90 -6.43 -14.78
N HIS A 10 4.03 -5.91 -15.21
CA HIS A 10 4.07 -4.79 -16.17
C HIS A 10 3.29 -3.59 -15.70
N CYS A 11 3.44 -3.25 -14.45
CA CYS A 11 2.76 -2.12 -13.84
C CYS A 11 3.81 -1.14 -13.32
N PRO A 12 4.16 -0.11 -14.11
CA PRO A 12 5.18 0.86 -13.68
C PRO A 12 4.83 1.58 -12.38
N PHE A 13 3.55 1.90 -12.19
CA PHE A 13 3.15 2.58 -10.96
C PHE A 13 3.23 1.66 -9.76
N CYS A 14 3.03 0.36 -9.96
CA CYS A 14 3.25 -0.61 -8.88
C CYS A 14 4.71 -0.63 -8.49
N ASP A 15 5.61 -0.62 -9.47
CA ASP A 15 7.04 -0.58 -9.20
C ASP A 15 7.42 0.69 -8.47
N ARG A 16 6.84 1.81 -8.85
CA ARG A 16 7.10 3.09 -8.18
C ARG A 16 6.62 3.09 -6.74
N ALA A 17 5.44 2.50 -6.50
CA ALA A 17 4.92 2.43 -5.13
C ALA A 17 5.83 1.59 -4.25
N LYS A 18 6.29 0.45 -4.77
CA LYS A 18 7.19 -0.40 -4.02
C LYS A 18 8.53 0.29 -3.76
N ALA A 19 9.06 0.97 -4.77
CA ALA A 19 10.32 1.69 -4.61
C ALA A 19 10.18 2.81 -3.59
N LEU A 20 9.07 3.51 -3.61
CA LEU A 20 8.84 4.59 -2.67
C LEU A 20 8.85 4.07 -1.24
N LEU A 21 8.15 2.97 -0.98
CA LEU A 21 8.11 2.40 0.36
C LEU A 21 9.48 1.88 0.79
N THR A 22 10.20 1.25 -0.13
CA THR A 22 11.54 0.77 0.15
C THR A 22 12.47 1.92 0.49
N ASN A 23 12.40 3.00 -0.28
CA ASN A 23 13.25 4.16 -0.05
C ASN A 23 12.93 4.86 1.26
N LYS A 24 11.70 4.76 1.73
CA LYS A 24 11.30 5.34 3.01
C LYS A 24 11.48 4.36 4.16
N ASP A 25 12.05 3.19 3.88
CA ASP A 25 12.30 2.17 4.88
C ASP A 25 11.02 1.70 5.55
N ILE A 26 9.95 1.59 4.78
CA ILE A 26 8.66 1.10 5.26
C ILE A 26 8.44 -0.29 4.68
N GLN A 27 8.23 -1.24 5.56
CA GLN A 27 8.06 -2.63 5.16
C GLN A 27 6.67 -2.87 4.60
N PHE A 28 6.59 -3.71 3.59
CA PHE A 28 5.34 -4.07 2.96
C PHE A 28 5.45 -5.47 2.37
N GLU A 29 4.28 -6.06 2.11
CA GLU A 29 4.25 -7.28 1.32
C GLU A 29 3.56 -6.97 0.00
N GLU A 30 3.96 -7.68 -1.03
CA GLU A 30 3.37 -7.52 -2.35
C GLU A 30 2.50 -8.71 -2.66
N VAL A 31 1.27 -8.45 -3.14
CA VAL A 31 0.36 -9.51 -3.58
C VAL A 31 0.03 -9.22 -5.03
N LYS A 32 0.39 -10.14 -5.92
CA LYS A 32 0.15 -9.95 -7.35
C LYS A 32 -1.21 -10.53 -7.71
N ILE A 33 -2.11 -9.66 -8.11
CA ILE A 33 -3.49 -10.08 -8.38
C ILE A 33 -3.63 -10.85 -9.68
N ASP A 34 -2.62 -10.79 -10.56
CA ASP A 34 -2.62 -11.60 -11.76
C ASP A 34 -2.17 -13.04 -11.48
N GLU A 35 -1.66 -13.31 -10.27
CA GLU A 35 -1.22 -14.63 -9.86
C GLU A 35 -2.05 -15.18 -8.70
N ASP A 36 -2.89 -14.37 -8.10
CA ASP A 36 -3.66 -14.77 -6.92
C ASP A 36 -5.13 -14.41 -7.15
N THR A 37 -5.92 -15.42 -7.47
CA THR A 37 -7.32 -15.22 -7.80
C THR A 37 -8.13 -14.65 -6.64
N THR A 38 -7.85 -15.12 -5.43
CA THR A 38 -8.55 -14.63 -4.25
C THR A 38 -8.28 -13.15 -4.02
N ALA A 39 -7.02 -12.74 -4.17
CA ALA A 39 -6.66 -11.35 -4.02
C ALA A 39 -7.30 -10.49 -5.11
N ARG A 40 -7.35 -11.00 -6.33
CA ARG A 40 -7.97 -10.28 -7.42
C ARG A 40 -9.46 -10.06 -7.15
N GLU A 41 -10.13 -11.10 -6.66
CA GLU A 41 -11.54 -10.97 -6.33
C GLU A 41 -11.76 -9.96 -5.22
N PHE A 42 -10.90 -9.97 -4.21
CA PHE A 42 -11.00 -9.00 -3.13
C PHE A 42 -10.91 -7.57 -3.65
N ILE A 43 -9.91 -7.30 -4.49
CA ILE A 43 -9.70 -5.96 -5.04
C ILE A 43 -10.90 -5.53 -5.87
N MET A 44 -11.45 -6.44 -6.67
CA MET A 44 -12.61 -6.12 -7.49
C MET A 44 -13.85 -5.88 -6.64
N GLU A 45 -14.03 -6.64 -5.57
CA GLU A 45 -15.16 -6.44 -4.67
C GLU A 45 -15.09 -5.10 -3.96
N GLN A 46 -13.89 -4.60 -3.73
CA GLN A 46 -13.72 -3.28 -3.13
C GLN A 46 -13.96 -2.14 -4.11
N GLY A 47 -14.27 -2.48 -5.37
CA GLY A 47 -14.56 -1.47 -6.38
C GLY A 47 -13.36 -0.96 -7.13
N HIS A 48 -12.20 -1.56 -6.93
CA HIS A 48 -10.99 -1.11 -7.62
C HIS A 48 -10.92 -1.69 -9.02
N ARG A 49 -10.39 -0.90 -9.94
CA ARG A 49 -10.15 -1.34 -11.30
C ARG A 49 -8.71 -1.17 -11.71
N THR A 50 -7.88 -0.66 -10.83
CA THR A 50 -6.48 -0.37 -11.13
C THR A 50 -5.60 -0.85 -10.00
N VAL A 51 -4.31 -1.01 -10.31
CA VAL A 51 -3.26 -1.25 -9.34
C VAL A 51 -2.18 -0.20 -9.57
N PRO A 52 -1.39 0.14 -8.56
CA PRO A 52 -1.34 -0.48 -7.24
C PRO A 52 -2.47 -0.03 -6.33
N GLN A 53 -2.84 -0.89 -5.38
CA GLN A 53 -3.73 -0.52 -4.31
C GLN A 53 -3.02 -0.83 -3.00
N ILE A 54 -3.06 0.11 -2.07
CA ILE A 54 -2.29 0.01 -0.83
C ILE A 54 -3.26 -0.22 0.31
N TYR A 55 -3.09 -1.33 1.00
CA TYR A 55 -3.98 -1.71 2.10
C TYR A 55 -3.19 -1.90 3.38
N PHE A 56 -3.86 -1.73 4.50
CA PHE A 56 -3.29 -1.97 5.81
C PHE A 56 -4.36 -2.63 6.68
N GLU A 57 -4.07 -3.84 7.13
CA GLU A 57 -4.98 -4.59 8.01
C GLU A 57 -6.37 -4.70 7.41
N GLY A 58 -6.45 -5.00 6.12
CA GLY A 58 -7.72 -5.25 5.45
C GLY A 58 -8.48 -4.02 5.02
N LYS A 59 -7.92 -2.83 5.24
CA LYS A 59 -8.59 -1.58 4.89
C LYS A 59 -7.74 -0.79 3.93
N LEU A 60 -8.39 -0.05 3.06
CA LEU A 60 -7.68 0.83 2.14
C LEU A 60 -6.87 1.85 2.93
N PHE A 61 -5.56 1.87 2.69
CA PHE A 61 -4.67 2.73 3.42
C PHE A 61 -4.65 4.14 2.84
N VAL A 62 -4.66 4.23 1.52
CA VAL A 62 -4.62 5.52 0.83
C VAL A 62 -5.36 5.38 -0.49
N GLU A 63 -6.08 6.43 -0.87
CA GLU A 63 -6.75 6.46 -2.16
C GLU A 63 -5.78 6.95 -3.22
N GLY A 64 -5.98 6.52 -4.46
CA GLY A 64 -5.17 6.99 -5.56
C GLY A 64 -3.90 6.20 -5.80
N GLY A 65 -3.74 5.06 -5.15
CA GLY A 65 -2.58 4.19 -5.40
C GLY A 65 -1.27 4.91 -5.19
N PHE A 66 -0.39 4.83 -6.20
CA PHE A 66 0.92 5.47 -6.09
C PHE A 66 0.80 6.98 -5.88
N GLN A 67 -0.11 7.62 -6.60
CA GLN A 67 -0.23 9.08 -6.51
C GLN A 67 -0.64 9.50 -5.10
N GLY A 68 -1.58 8.80 -4.51
CA GLY A 68 -1.97 9.10 -3.14
C GLY A 68 -0.85 8.85 -2.17
N LEU A 69 -0.15 7.72 -2.34
CA LEU A 69 0.95 7.36 -1.47
C LEU A 69 2.08 8.39 -1.57
N SER A 70 2.36 8.89 -2.76
CA SER A 70 3.47 9.80 -2.98
C SER A 70 3.25 11.16 -2.30
N LYS A 71 2.03 11.48 -1.94
CA LYS A 71 1.73 12.75 -1.27
C LYS A 71 1.97 12.69 0.22
N LEU A 72 2.25 11.51 0.76
CA LEU A 72 2.44 11.34 2.20
C LEU A 72 3.93 11.34 2.51
N SER A 73 4.29 12.02 3.59
CA SER A 73 5.64 11.94 4.11
C SER A 73 5.83 10.60 4.81
N THR A 74 7.09 10.27 5.09
CA THR A 74 7.38 9.05 5.84
C THR A 74 6.68 9.07 7.19
N ASP A 75 6.69 10.21 7.87
CA ASP A 75 6.06 10.32 9.18
C ASP A 75 4.55 10.14 9.07
N GLU A 76 3.94 10.69 8.02
CA GLU A 76 2.50 10.52 7.84
C GLU A 76 2.12 9.07 7.61
N ILE A 77 2.93 8.36 6.82
CA ILE A 77 2.67 6.95 6.59
C ILE A 77 2.79 6.17 7.90
N ARG A 78 3.85 6.41 8.65
CA ARG A 78 4.06 5.72 9.93
C ARG A 78 2.96 6.04 10.93
N THR A 79 2.55 7.29 11.00
CA THR A 79 1.48 7.70 11.90
C THR A 79 0.19 6.97 11.57
N ARG A 80 -0.15 6.88 10.29
CA ARG A 80 -1.36 6.18 9.87
C ARG A 80 -1.29 4.69 10.15
N MET A 81 -0.09 4.13 10.19
CA MET A 81 0.09 2.73 10.55
C MET A 81 0.14 2.53 12.06
N GLY A 82 0.14 3.60 12.84
CA GLY A 82 0.20 3.50 14.28
C GLY A 82 1.58 3.24 14.82
N LEU A 83 2.62 3.57 14.04
CA LEU A 83 3.99 3.24 14.42
C LEU A 83 4.73 4.35 15.15
N THR A 84 4.11 5.52 15.29
CA THR A 84 4.80 6.64 15.90
C THR A 84 4.21 7.07 17.21
N ASP A 85 3.24 6.33 17.64
CA ASP A 85 2.55 6.78 18.78
C ASP A 85 3.32 6.62 20.01
N ASN A 86 4.33 5.93 19.92
CA ASN A 86 5.08 5.80 21.10
C ASN A 86 5.58 7.09 21.55
N LEU A 87 5.43 7.95 20.84
CA LEU A 87 5.89 9.04 21.19
C LEU A 87 5.04 9.83 21.68
N GLY A 88 4.65 9.74 21.46
CA GLY A 88 3.92 10.44 21.89
C GLY A 88 3.47 10.55 22.75
N THR A 89 3.44 10.30 22.80
CA THR A 89 2.97 10.42 23.45
C THR A 89 2.97 10.89 24.33
N LEU A 90 3.35 10.97 24.20
CA LEU A 90 3.26 11.48 24.93
C LEU A 90 3.00 12.13 25.33
#